data_8da793cacdb7586916958966b2e908bb
#
_entry.id   8da793cacdb7586916958966b2e908bb
#
_cell.length_a   1.000
_cell.length_b   1.000
_cell.length_c   1.000
_cell.angle_alpha   90.00
_cell.angle_beta   90.00
_cell.angle_gamma   90.00
#
_symmetry.space_group_name_H-M   'P 1'
#
loop_
_entity.id
_entity.type
_entity.pdbx_description
1 polymer ?
#
loop_
_entity_poly.entity_id
_entity_poly.type
_entity_poly.pdbx_seq_one_letter_code
_entity_poly.pdbx_strand_id
1 'polypeptide(L)'
;DSKSAAKGLLTSVKELTDDGDNNLKVVLETPNADFPYIVSDYHLIVLASEDGKVDVTKAIGTGAFVLDSYDPGVKASGTRFANYFGDGPYFDSFETLSILDATARQAALMSGEVDVIDRIPPKTVNLMSKNDSVRILEATGTLHYTFPMRLDVEPFGNYDLRMALKLALRRQELVDKILLGHGALGNDHPISTANRFHASKLPQREFDPEKAAEHYKKSGHSGAIDLHVADAAFAGAVDAGQLIANSAKECGIDINVVREPSDGYWSNVWNKKGWSACYWGGRPTEDWMFSAAYVKDTEWNDTAWRDTEAANRFNDIVVTARAEINDDVRRGMYAEAQTLIHNDGGTICPMFANYIMGLNKKVTHKDKIAANW
;
A
#
# COMPACT_ATOMS: atom_id res chain seq x y z
N ASP A 1 -13.70 -12.30 -20.32
CA ASP A 1 -14.81 -12.65 -19.40
C ASP A 1 -14.34 -13.01 -17.98
N SER A 2 -13.09 -12.73 -17.64
CA SER A 2 -12.55 -12.99 -16.32
C SER A 2 -13.10 -11.99 -15.29
N LYS A 3 -13.45 -12.49 -14.09
CA LYS A 3 -13.75 -11.66 -12.91
C LYS A 3 -12.48 -11.26 -12.14
N SER A 4 -11.29 -11.51 -12.70
CA SER A 4 -10.01 -11.18 -12.08
C SER A 4 -9.84 -9.66 -11.94
N ALA A 5 -9.27 -9.23 -10.83
CA ALA A 5 -8.84 -7.85 -10.62
C ALA A 5 -7.80 -7.39 -11.66
N ALA A 6 -7.05 -8.31 -12.25
CA ALA A 6 -6.10 -8.03 -13.32
C ALA A 6 -6.74 -7.52 -14.62
N LYS A 7 -8.04 -7.65 -14.81
CA LYS A 7 -8.74 -7.14 -15.99
C LYS A 7 -8.45 -5.65 -16.23
N GLY A 8 -8.44 -4.87 -15.16
CA GLY A 8 -8.12 -3.43 -15.22
C GLY A 8 -6.67 -3.15 -15.64
N LEU A 9 -5.74 -4.05 -15.34
CA LEU A 9 -4.32 -3.90 -15.65
C LEU A 9 -4.02 -4.13 -17.14
N LEU A 10 -4.86 -4.90 -17.82
CA LEU A 10 -4.67 -5.28 -19.23
C LEU A 10 -5.52 -4.46 -20.21
N THR A 11 -6.16 -3.39 -19.76
CA THR A 11 -7.02 -2.54 -20.61
C THR A 11 -6.28 -1.89 -21.78
N SER A 12 -4.96 -1.69 -21.63
CA SER A 12 -4.10 -1.16 -22.70
C SER A 12 -3.63 -2.20 -23.71
N VAL A 13 -3.93 -3.48 -23.51
CA VAL A 13 -3.57 -4.55 -24.45
C VAL A 13 -4.56 -4.56 -25.60
N LYS A 14 -4.05 -4.23 -26.79
CA LYS A 14 -4.83 -4.24 -28.03
C LYS A 14 -4.90 -5.65 -28.63
N GLU A 15 -3.79 -6.36 -28.61
CA GLU A 15 -3.66 -7.66 -29.25
C GLU A 15 -2.70 -8.53 -28.47
N LEU A 16 -3.04 -9.82 -28.37
CA LEU A 16 -2.23 -10.84 -27.77
C LEU A 16 -2.16 -12.02 -28.74
N THR A 17 -0.98 -12.32 -29.26
CA THR A 17 -0.79 -13.36 -30.27
C THR A 17 0.33 -14.31 -29.91
N ASP A 18 0.14 -15.57 -30.24
CA ASP A 18 1.21 -16.55 -30.28
C ASP A 18 2.06 -16.28 -31.52
N ASP A 19 3.34 -15.96 -31.34
CA ASP A 19 4.29 -15.65 -32.41
C ASP A 19 5.20 -16.86 -32.72
N GLY A 20 4.79 -18.05 -32.28
CA GLY A 20 5.54 -19.30 -32.46
C GLY A 20 6.72 -19.45 -31.49
N ASP A 21 7.31 -20.64 -31.44
CA ASP A 21 8.51 -20.93 -30.61
C ASP A 21 8.39 -20.53 -29.14
N ASN A 22 7.19 -20.65 -28.56
CA ASN A 22 6.86 -20.18 -27.20
C ASN A 22 6.98 -18.67 -26.98
N ASN A 23 6.90 -17.88 -28.03
CA ASN A 23 6.89 -16.41 -27.93
C ASN A 23 5.46 -15.89 -27.88
N LEU A 24 5.20 -15.02 -26.91
CA LEU A 24 3.96 -14.28 -26.78
C LEU A 24 4.19 -12.83 -27.22
N LYS A 25 3.48 -12.39 -28.26
CA LYS A 25 3.52 -11.00 -28.72
C LYS A 25 2.35 -10.23 -28.13
N VAL A 26 2.68 -9.12 -27.46
CA VAL A 26 1.70 -8.21 -26.88
C VAL A 26 1.79 -6.87 -27.60
N VAL A 27 0.68 -6.43 -28.20
CA VAL A 27 0.55 -5.10 -28.81
C VAL A 27 -0.29 -4.23 -27.88
N LEU A 28 0.24 -3.09 -27.49
CA LEU A 28 -0.46 -2.12 -26.65
C LEU A 28 -1.14 -1.04 -27.50
N GLU A 29 -2.30 -0.55 -27.09
CA GLU A 29 -2.97 0.59 -27.73
C GLU A 29 -2.18 1.88 -27.59
N THR A 30 -1.55 2.05 -26.42
CA THR A 30 -0.67 3.17 -26.10
C THR A 30 0.61 2.65 -25.45
N PRO A 31 1.76 3.31 -25.66
CA PRO A 31 3.01 2.88 -25.02
C PRO A 31 2.88 2.85 -23.50
N ASN A 32 3.50 1.83 -22.88
CA ASN A 32 3.57 1.70 -21.44
C ASN A 32 4.94 1.17 -21.01
N ALA A 33 5.80 2.05 -20.51
CA ALA A 33 7.16 1.72 -20.07
C ALA A 33 7.19 0.78 -18.85
N ASP A 34 6.09 0.71 -18.08
CA ASP A 34 5.96 -0.15 -16.91
C ASP A 34 5.24 -1.49 -17.21
N PHE A 35 4.93 -1.77 -18.48
CA PHE A 35 4.22 -2.99 -18.85
C PHE A 35 4.90 -4.29 -18.34
N PRO A 36 6.25 -4.41 -18.34
CA PRO A 36 6.93 -5.57 -17.75
C PRO A 36 6.64 -5.78 -16.25
N TYR A 37 6.40 -4.70 -15.49
CA TYR A 37 5.97 -4.79 -14.09
C TYR A 37 4.51 -5.21 -13.97
N ILE A 38 3.64 -4.72 -14.87
CA ILE A 38 2.22 -5.08 -14.89
C ILE A 38 2.05 -6.58 -15.07
N VAL A 39 2.80 -7.20 -15.99
CA VAL A 39 2.71 -8.65 -16.24
C VAL A 39 3.33 -9.49 -15.12
N SER A 40 4.01 -8.88 -14.15
CA SER A 40 4.48 -9.54 -12.93
C SER A 40 3.45 -9.54 -11.79
N ASP A 41 2.25 -9.00 -12.02
CA ASP A 41 1.18 -8.98 -11.02
C ASP A 41 0.74 -10.41 -10.65
N TYR A 42 0.52 -10.65 -9.37
CA TYR A 42 0.15 -11.96 -8.83
C TYR A 42 -1.22 -12.48 -9.32
N HIS A 43 -2.04 -11.64 -9.95
CA HIS A 43 -3.27 -12.08 -10.63
C HIS A 43 -3.02 -12.54 -12.08
N LEU A 44 -1.82 -12.32 -12.64
CA LEU A 44 -1.44 -12.66 -14.01
C LEU A 44 -0.51 -13.89 -14.05
N ILE A 45 -0.82 -14.87 -13.21
CA ILE A 45 -0.05 -16.11 -13.15
C ILE A 45 -0.19 -16.92 -14.46
N VAL A 46 0.89 -17.59 -14.86
CA VAL A 46 0.90 -18.50 -16.01
C VAL A 46 0.34 -19.86 -15.57
N LEU A 47 -0.75 -20.27 -16.19
CA LEU A 47 -1.45 -21.53 -15.90
C LEU A 47 -1.44 -22.45 -17.12
N ALA A 48 -1.50 -23.76 -16.87
CA ALA A 48 -1.67 -24.75 -17.93
C ALA A 48 -3.06 -24.62 -18.58
N SER A 49 -3.10 -24.78 -19.90
CA SER A 49 -4.33 -24.76 -20.69
C SER A 49 -4.44 -26.07 -21.49
N GLU A 50 -5.63 -26.67 -21.51
CA GLU A 50 -5.98 -27.79 -22.34
C GLU A 50 -7.13 -27.37 -23.28
N ASP A 51 -6.93 -27.48 -24.59
CA ASP A 51 -7.90 -27.07 -25.62
C ASP A 51 -8.40 -25.61 -25.42
N GLY A 52 -7.51 -24.71 -25.04
CA GLY A 52 -7.82 -23.29 -24.78
C GLY A 52 -8.63 -23.04 -23.51
N LYS A 53 -8.78 -24.01 -22.62
CA LYS A 53 -9.43 -23.88 -21.33
C LYS A 53 -8.45 -24.02 -20.21
N VAL A 54 -8.52 -23.08 -19.27
CA VAL A 54 -7.73 -23.09 -18.04
C VAL A 54 -8.59 -23.66 -16.92
N ASP A 55 -8.08 -24.71 -16.26
CA ASP A 55 -8.67 -25.25 -15.05
C ASP A 55 -7.81 -24.85 -13.83
N VAL A 56 -8.25 -23.84 -13.12
CA VAL A 56 -7.56 -23.31 -11.94
C VAL A 56 -7.52 -24.32 -10.78
N THR A 57 -8.42 -25.30 -10.77
CA THR A 57 -8.49 -26.31 -9.70
C THR A 57 -7.35 -27.32 -9.78
N LYS A 58 -6.75 -27.49 -10.96
CA LYS A 58 -5.57 -28.33 -11.16
C LYS A 58 -4.30 -27.73 -10.55
N ALA A 59 -4.30 -26.42 -10.26
CA ALA A 59 -3.17 -25.68 -9.68
C ALA A 59 -1.82 -25.92 -10.40
N ILE A 60 -1.85 -26.15 -11.73
CA ILE A 60 -0.66 -26.38 -12.55
C ILE A 60 -0.16 -25.01 -13.02
N GLY A 61 0.98 -24.60 -12.52
CA GLY A 61 1.64 -23.33 -12.84
C GLY A 61 3.13 -23.53 -13.10
N THR A 62 3.89 -22.43 -13.02
CA THR A 62 5.34 -22.39 -13.26
C THR A 62 6.16 -22.24 -11.98
N GLY A 63 5.54 -22.47 -10.82
CA GLY A 63 6.16 -22.28 -9.51
C GLY A 63 7.21 -23.33 -9.14
N ALA A 64 7.98 -23.04 -8.10
CA ALA A 64 9.05 -23.90 -7.60
C ALA A 64 8.57 -25.11 -6.78
N PHE A 65 7.27 -25.15 -6.46
CA PHE A 65 6.66 -26.23 -5.69
C PHE A 65 5.41 -26.75 -6.39
N VAL A 66 5.17 -28.04 -6.22
CA VAL A 66 3.92 -28.69 -6.58
C VAL A 66 2.97 -28.58 -5.40
N LEU A 67 1.75 -28.12 -5.62
CA LEU A 67 0.74 -28.01 -4.58
C LEU A 67 0.21 -29.41 -4.22
N ASP A 68 0.35 -29.81 -2.95
CA ASP A 68 -0.13 -31.10 -2.45
C ASP A 68 -1.54 -30.98 -1.86
N SER A 69 -1.80 -29.90 -1.12
CA SER A 69 -3.10 -29.64 -0.51
C SER A 69 -3.36 -28.16 -0.36
N TYR A 70 -4.63 -27.78 -0.44
CA TYR A 70 -5.10 -26.40 -0.20
C TYR A 70 -6.47 -26.44 0.48
N ASP A 71 -6.50 -25.93 1.70
CA ASP A 71 -7.73 -25.68 2.47
C ASP A 71 -7.85 -24.16 2.69
N PRO A 72 -8.75 -23.47 1.96
CA PRO A 72 -8.86 -22.02 2.01
C PRO A 72 -9.07 -21.44 3.41
N GLY A 73 -8.21 -20.51 3.80
CA GLY A 73 -8.26 -19.86 5.12
C GLY A 73 -7.73 -20.73 6.27
N VAL A 74 -7.24 -21.92 6.00
CA VAL A 74 -6.68 -22.83 7.01
C VAL A 74 -5.22 -23.16 6.70
N LYS A 75 -4.95 -23.83 5.56
CA LYS A 75 -3.63 -24.39 5.30
C LYS A 75 -3.38 -24.59 3.79
N ALA A 76 -2.10 -24.44 3.39
CA ALA A 76 -1.61 -24.98 2.14
C ALA A 76 -0.30 -25.71 2.34
N SER A 77 -0.04 -26.74 1.53
CA SER A 77 1.23 -27.49 1.53
C SER A 77 1.68 -27.83 0.13
N GLY A 78 2.99 -27.96 -0.06
CA GLY A 78 3.56 -28.35 -1.34
C GLY A 78 4.95 -28.92 -1.20
N THR A 79 5.32 -29.73 -2.20
CA THR A 79 6.63 -30.37 -2.34
C THR A 79 7.45 -29.76 -3.45
N ARG A 80 8.76 -29.83 -3.33
CA ARG A 80 9.71 -29.29 -4.32
C ARG A 80 9.43 -29.85 -5.72
N PHE A 81 9.39 -28.94 -6.70
CA PHE A 81 9.39 -29.31 -8.10
C PHE A 81 10.82 -29.51 -8.62
N ALA A 82 11.21 -30.77 -8.85
CA ALA A 82 12.59 -31.12 -9.22
C ALA A 82 13.06 -30.49 -10.53
N ASN A 83 12.15 -30.21 -11.46
CA ASN A 83 12.43 -29.65 -12.78
C ASN A 83 12.17 -28.14 -12.85
N TYR A 84 12.18 -27.43 -11.71
CA TYR A 84 12.03 -26.00 -11.70
C TYR A 84 13.16 -25.31 -12.47
N PHE A 85 12.81 -24.34 -13.30
CA PHE A 85 13.76 -23.67 -14.23
C PHE A 85 14.67 -22.63 -13.56
N GLY A 86 14.35 -22.19 -12.35
CA GLY A 86 15.11 -21.18 -11.63
C GLY A 86 16.07 -21.76 -10.57
N ASP A 87 16.76 -20.88 -9.85
CA ASP A 87 17.62 -21.25 -8.72
C ASP A 87 16.79 -21.65 -7.50
N GLY A 88 16.78 -22.90 -7.16
CA GLY A 88 16.01 -23.45 -6.05
C GLY A 88 14.94 -24.45 -6.53
N PRO A 89 13.90 -24.73 -5.72
CA PRO A 89 13.73 -24.31 -4.33
C PRO A 89 14.75 -24.97 -3.40
N TYR A 90 15.07 -24.28 -2.29
CA TYR A 90 16.06 -24.75 -1.33
C TYR A 90 15.48 -25.64 -0.22
N PHE A 91 14.15 -25.67 -0.10
CA PHE A 91 13.40 -26.53 0.80
C PHE A 91 12.78 -27.70 0.06
N ASP A 92 12.63 -28.85 0.70
CA ASP A 92 12.00 -30.02 0.12
C ASP A 92 10.48 -29.89 0.08
N SER A 93 9.91 -29.20 1.05
CA SER A 93 8.48 -28.94 1.16
C SER A 93 8.21 -27.64 1.91
N PHE A 94 6.98 -27.13 1.77
CA PHE A 94 6.48 -26.03 2.59
C PHE A 94 5.09 -26.37 3.13
N GLU A 95 4.76 -25.68 4.23
CA GLU A 95 3.41 -25.61 4.77
C GLU A 95 3.12 -24.17 5.17
N THR A 96 1.95 -23.66 4.82
CA THR A 96 1.46 -22.36 5.29
C THR A 96 0.22 -22.57 6.15
N LEU A 97 0.19 -21.90 7.30
CA LEU A 97 -0.95 -21.91 8.24
C LEU A 97 -1.56 -20.51 8.30
N SER A 98 -2.88 -20.43 8.20
CA SER A 98 -3.61 -19.17 8.39
C SER A 98 -3.92 -18.96 9.86
N ILE A 99 -3.11 -18.15 10.55
CA ILE A 99 -3.30 -17.80 11.96
C ILE A 99 -3.65 -16.31 12.05
N LEU A 100 -4.92 -15.98 12.23
CA LEU A 100 -5.42 -14.60 12.19
C LEU A 100 -4.93 -13.76 13.38
N ASP A 101 -4.88 -14.32 14.57
CA ASP A 101 -4.42 -13.61 15.77
C ASP A 101 -2.90 -13.44 15.80
N ALA A 102 -2.43 -12.20 15.92
CA ALA A 102 -1.01 -11.86 15.91
C ALA A 102 -0.25 -12.46 17.11
N THR A 103 -0.90 -12.59 18.29
CA THR A 103 -0.29 -13.17 19.47
C THR A 103 -0.10 -14.67 19.29
N ALA A 104 -1.10 -15.35 18.73
CA ALA A 104 -1.02 -16.77 18.39
C ALA A 104 0.08 -17.03 17.34
N ARG A 105 0.20 -16.19 16.28
CA ARG A 105 1.30 -16.32 15.30
C ARG A 105 2.67 -16.21 15.96
N GLN A 106 2.86 -15.22 16.85
CA GLN A 106 4.11 -15.04 17.56
C GLN A 106 4.42 -16.24 18.48
N ALA A 107 3.40 -16.77 19.18
CA ALA A 107 3.56 -17.96 20.02
C ALA A 107 3.97 -19.19 19.18
N ALA A 108 3.39 -19.40 18.01
CA ALA A 108 3.72 -20.48 17.09
C ALA A 108 5.20 -20.41 16.63
N LEU A 109 5.71 -19.20 16.30
CA LEU A 109 7.13 -19.03 15.97
C LEU A 109 8.04 -19.30 17.19
N MET A 110 7.67 -18.78 18.35
CA MET A 110 8.50 -18.91 19.56
C MET A 110 8.54 -20.35 20.09
N SER A 111 7.49 -21.14 19.87
CA SER A 111 7.44 -22.58 20.20
C SER A 111 8.13 -23.46 19.16
N GLY A 112 8.42 -22.92 17.97
CA GLY A 112 8.96 -23.67 16.84
C GLY A 112 7.91 -24.48 16.06
N GLU A 113 6.63 -24.19 16.24
CA GLU A 113 5.54 -24.75 15.44
C GLU A 113 5.58 -24.28 13.99
N VAL A 114 6.00 -23.01 13.80
CA VAL A 114 6.27 -22.43 12.47
C VAL A 114 7.67 -21.82 12.43
N ASP A 115 8.28 -21.75 11.26
CA ASP A 115 9.63 -21.21 11.07
C ASP A 115 9.64 -19.74 10.62
N VAL A 116 8.53 -19.24 10.07
CA VAL A 116 8.40 -17.87 9.57
C VAL A 116 7.00 -17.36 9.90
N ILE A 117 6.93 -16.11 10.35
CA ILE A 117 5.67 -15.37 10.49
C ILE A 117 5.79 -14.00 9.83
N ASP A 118 4.69 -13.50 9.28
CA ASP A 118 4.55 -12.15 8.79
C ASP A 118 3.90 -11.20 9.80
N ARG A 119 3.90 -9.90 9.47
CA ARG A 119 3.11 -8.85 10.13
C ARG A 119 3.26 -8.84 11.65
N ILE A 120 4.50 -8.81 12.13
CA ILE A 120 4.77 -8.61 13.56
C ILE A 120 4.36 -7.18 13.93
N PRO A 121 3.50 -6.99 14.96
CA PRO A 121 3.19 -5.66 15.44
C PRO A 121 4.44 -4.96 15.98
N PRO A 122 4.69 -3.68 15.66
CA PRO A 122 5.87 -2.93 16.12
C PRO A 122 6.11 -3.04 17.63
N LYS A 123 5.05 -2.98 18.42
CA LYS A 123 5.11 -3.06 19.91
C LYS A 123 5.69 -4.36 20.46
N THR A 124 5.72 -5.43 19.68
CA THR A 124 6.22 -6.75 20.14
C THR A 124 7.60 -7.09 19.56
N VAL A 125 8.13 -6.31 18.63
CA VAL A 125 9.44 -6.55 18.00
C VAL A 125 10.56 -6.67 19.03
N ASN A 126 10.66 -5.73 19.98
CA ASN A 126 11.67 -5.74 21.02
C ASN A 126 11.59 -6.97 21.96
N LEU A 127 10.37 -7.47 22.19
CA LEU A 127 10.19 -8.69 22.99
C LEU A 127 10.66 -9.91 22.21
N MET A 128 10.25 -10.03 20.97
CA MET A 128 10.60 -11.16 20.11
C MET A 128 12.09 -11.22 19.77
N SER A 129 12.74 -10.06 19.57
CA SER A 129 14.17 -9.98 19.28
C SER A 129 15.08 -10.48 20.41
N LYS A 130 14.55 -10.56 21.65
CA LYS A 130 15.26 -11.12 22.82
C LYS A 130 15.23 -12.66 22.86
N ASN A 131 14.43 -13.29 22.03
CA ASN A 131 14.40 -14.74 21.94
C ASN A 131 15.56 -15.26 21.10
N ASP A 132 16.43 -16.09 21.69
CA ASP A 132 17.63 -16.59 21.02
C ASP A 132 17.34 -17.46 19.79
N SER A 133 16.14 -18.01 19.64
CA SER A 133 15.74 -18.82 18.49
C SER A 133 15.14 -17.99 17.34
N VAL A 134 14.82 -16.71 17.57
CA VAL A 134 14.12 -15.84 16.63
C VAL A 134 15.05 -14.77 16.06
N ARG A 135 14.89 -14.48 14.79
CA ARG A 135 15.46 -13.34 14.09
C ARG A 135 14.33 -12.48 13.54
N ILE A 136 14.41 -11.17 13.78
CA ILE A 136 13.52 -10.21 13.14
C ILE A 136 14.12 -9.82 11.79
N LEU A 137 13.30 -9.86 10.77
CA LEU A 137 13.59 -9.33 9.45
C LEU A 137 12.68 -8.13 9.22
N GLU A 138 13.29 -7.00 8.94
CA GLU A 138 12.59 -5.76 8.67
C GLU A 138 13.00 -5.23 7.30
N ALA A 139 12.00 -4.87 6.49
CA ALA A 139 12.24 -4.32 5.17
C ALA A 139 11.44 -3.02 5.01
N THR A 140 12.14 -1.95 4.64
CA THR A 140 11.51 -0.71 4.22
C THR A 140 10.85 -0.95 2.87
N GLY A 141 9.57 -0.61 2.80
CA GLY A 141 8.77 -0.82 1.59
C GLY A 141 7.91 0.37 1.26
N THR A 142 6.84 0.08 0.56
CA THR A 142 5.89 1.06 0.06
C THR A 142 4.55 1.03 0.80
N LEU A 143 4.42 0.19 1.84
CA LEU A 143 3.27 0.19 2.75
C LEU A 143 3.15 1.55 3.43
N HIS A 144 1.98 2.19 3.31
CA HIS A 144 1.76 3.48 3.94
C HIS A 144 0.37 3.58 4.56
N TYR A 145 0.29 4.41 5.58
CA TYR A 145 -0.94 4.71 6.29
C TYR A 145 -1.42 6.09 5.91
N THR A 146 -2.71 6.22 5.65
CA THR A 146 -3.32 7.45 5.18
C THR A 146 -4.57 7.80 5.97
N PHE A 147 -4.92 9.07 5.90
CA PHE A 147 -6.16 9.62 6.40
C PHE A 147 -6.79 10.43 5.26
N PRO A 148 -7.41 9.77 4.26
CA PRO A 148 -7.99 10.44 3.12
C PRO A 148 -9.20 11.30 3.52
N MET A 149 -9.21 12.54 3.02
CA MET A 149 -10.32 13.47 3.08
C MET A 149 -11.03 13.46 1.73
N ARG A 150 -12.32 13.15 1.73
CA ARG A 150 -13.14 13.12 0.51
C ARG A 150 -13.57 14.52 0.11
N LEU A 151 -13.10 14.98 -1.06
CA LEU A 151 -13.41 16.32 -1.54
C LEU A 151 -14.89 16.52 -1.94
N ASP A 152 -15.60 15.43 -2.21
CA ASP A 152 -17.04 15.40 -2.53
C ASP A 152 -17.95 15.37 -1.28
N VAL A 153 -17.36 15.39 -0.08
CA VAL A 153 -18.07 15.42 1.20
C VAL A 153 -17.68 16.67 1.96
N GLU A 154 -18.68 17.51 2.33
CA GLU A 154 -18.43 18.67 3.16
C GLU A 154 -17.88 18.27 4.55
N PRO A 155 -16.91 19.03 5.11
CA PRO A 155 -16.36 20.28 4.59
C PRO A 155 -15.05 20.13 3.77
N PHE A 156 -14.66 18.94 3.34
CA PHE A 156 -13.35 18.61 2.79
C PHE A 156 -13.13 19.08 1.34
N GLY A 157 -14.18 19.56 0.64
CA GLY A 157 -14.04 20.29 -0.61
C GLY A 157 -13.25 21.60 -0.45
N ASN A 158 -13.22 22.17 0.75
CA ASN A 158 -12.51 23.41 1.04
C ASN A 158 -10.99 23.19 1.12
N TYR A 159 -10.24 23.84 0.24
CA TYR A 159 -8.78 23.75 0.18
C TYR A 159 -8.10 24.17 1.48
N ASP A 160 -8.51 25.31 2.05
CA ASP A 160 -7.90 25.86 3.27
C ASP A 160 -8.12 24.92 4.47
N LEU A 161 -9.27 24.26 4.55
CA LEU A 161 -9.49 23.26 5.59
C LEU A 161 -8.54 22.06 5.45
N ARG A 162 -8.39 21.53 4.23
CA ARG A 162 -7.45 20.41 4.00
C ARG A 162 -6.01 20.80 4.36
N MET A 163 -5.60 22.02 3.98
CA MET A 163 -4.26 22.52 4.33
C MET A 163 -4.08 22.71 5.82
N ALA A 164 -5.09 23.25 6.52
CA ALA A 164 -5.07 23.36 7.98
C ALA A 164 -4.84 22.00 8.64
N LEU A 165 -5.59 20.97 8.21
CA LEU A 165 -5.46 19.61 8.74
C LEU A 165 -4.09 19.00 8.42
N LYS A 166 -3.56 19.18 7.20
CA LYS A 166 -2.23 18.70 6.82
C LYS A 166 -1.09 19.33 7.65
N LEU A 167 -1.20 20.63 7.96
CA LEU A 167 -0.20 21.38 8.74
C LEU A 167 -0.30 21.12 10.26
N ALA A 168 -1.46 20.66 10.74
CA ALA A 168 -1.72 20.39 12.15
C ALA A 168 -1.17 19.04 12.65
N LEU A 169 -0.46 18.25 11.81
CA LEU A 169 0.03 16.93 12.19
C LEU A 169 1.51 16.93 12.59
N ARG A 170 1.80 16.33 13.74
CA ARG A 170 3.15 15.97 14.19
C ARG A 170 3.53 14.59 13.63
N ARG A 171 3.99 14.55 12.36
CA ARG A 171 4.27 13.29 11.64
C ARG A 171 5.32 12.43 12.33
N GLN A 172 6.39 13.07 12.88
CA GLN A 172 7.42 12.34 13.62
C GLN A 172 6.83 11.62 14.85
N GLU A 173 5.93 12.29 15.57
CA GLU A 173 5.26 11.68 16.74
C GLU A 173 4.46 10.44 16.36
N LEU A 174 3.81 10.43 15.19
CA LEU A 174 3.10 9.25 14.69
C LEU A 174 4.07 8.11 14.38
N VAL A 175 5.21 8.40 13.72
CA VAL A 175 6.25 7.38 13.49
C VAL A 175 6.79 6.83 14.81
N ASP A 176 7.08 7.69 15.77
CA ASP A 176 7.68 7.29 17.05
C ASP A 176 6.72 6.50 17.93
N LYS A 177 5.43 6.89 18.00
CA LYS A 177 4.47 6.31 18.93
C LYS A 177 3.62 5.19 18.33
N ILE A 178 3.30 5.25 17.04
CA ILE A 178 2.49 4.23 16.37
C ILE A 178 3.38 3.15 15.75
N LEU A 179 4.41 3.55 15.01
CA LEU A 179 5.33 2.62 14.36
C LEU A 179 6.52 2.26 15.26
N LEU A 180 6.70 2.92 16.41
CA LEU A 180 7.82 2.71 17.34
C LEU A 180 9.20 2.76 16.66
N GLY A 181 9.34 3.63 15.65
CA GLY A 181 10.55 3.75 14.83
C GLY A 181 10.65 2.75 13.67
N HIS A 182 9.70 1.82 13.53
CA HIS A 182 9.67 0.83 12.44
C HIS A 182 8.97 1.40 11.19
N GLY A 183 9.49 2.51 10.67
CA GLY A 183 8.94 3.20 9.52
C GLY A 183 9.65 4.50 9.20
N ALA A 184 9.07 5.26 8.30
CA ALA A 184 9.60 6.55 7.84
C ALA A 184 8.50 7.60 7.76
N LEU A 185 8.90 8.87 7.72
CA LEU A 185 7.98 9.99 7.49
C LEU A 185 7.32 9.89 6.12
N GLY A 186 6.03 10.15 6.08
CA GLY A 186 5.28 10.45 4.87
C GLY A 186 5.23 11.96 4.62
N ASN A 187 4.89 12.33 3.39
CA ASN A 187 4.81 13.72 2.96
C ASN A 187 3.54 13.99 2.12
N ASP A 188 2.40 13.46 2.56
CA ASP A 188 1.08 13.61 1.96
C ASP A 188 0.99 13.17 0.49
N HIS A 189 1.79 12.15 0.11
CA HIS A 189 1.72 11.44 -1.16
C HIS A 189 2.14 9.97 -0.96
N PRO A 190 1.76 9.03 -1.86
CA PRO A 190 1.92 7.59 -1.64
C PRO A 190 3.28 7.02 -2.04
N ILE A 191 4.19 7.83 -2.56
CA ILE A 191 5.46 7.36 -3.11
C ILE A 191 6.55 7.43 -2.06
N SER A 192 7.06 6.27 -1.64
CA SER A 192 8.09 6.15 -0.62
C SER A 192 9.50 6.33 -1.19
N THR A 193 10.48 6.47 -0.30
CA THR A 193 11.91 6.51 -0.68
C THR A 193 12.40 5.22 -1.33
N ALA A 194 11.65 4.12 -1.22
CA ALA A 194 11.94 2.85 -1.90
C ALA A 194 11.53 2.85 -3.39
N ASN A 195 10.66 3.77 -3.80
CA ASN A 195 10.25 3.92 -5.18
C ASN A 195 11.31 4.65 -6.02
N ARG A 196 11.43 4.24 -7.29
CA ARG A 196 12.45 4.71 -8.23
C ARG A 196 12.43 6.22 -8.48
N PHE A 197 11.23 6.80 -8.54
CA PHE A 197 11.00 8.20 -8.87
C PHE A 197 10.44 9.00 -7.69
N HIS A 198 10.81 8.62 -6.47
CA HIS A 198 10.49 9.41 -5.29
C HIS A 198 10.97 10.86 -5.42
N ALA A 199 10.10 11.82 -5.08
CA ALA A 199 10.38 13.25 -5.17
C ALA A 199 11.23 13.75 -4.00
N SER A 200 12.50 13.37 -3.96
CA SER A 200 13.42 13.66 -2.85
C SER A 200 13.70 15.16 -2.62
N LYS A 201 13.36 16.03 -3.60
CA LYS A 201 13.49 17.48 -3.48
C LYS A 201 12.22 18.18 -2.99
N LEU A 202 11.09 17.46 -2.85
CA LEU A 202 9.87 18.03 -2.29
C LEU A 202 10.08 18.30 -0.80
N PRO A 203 9.96 19.56 -0.33
CA PRO A 203 10.15 19.86 1.07
C PRO A 203 9.22 19.05 1.98
N GLN A 204 9.76 18.53 3.08
CA GLN A 204 8.96 17.83 4.08
C GLN A 204 7.96 18.78 4.71
N ARG A 205 6.69 18.38 4.75
CA ARG A 205 5.67 19.15 5.48
C ARG A 205 5.84 18.94 6.97
N GLU A 206 6.19 20.01 7.64
CA GLU A 206 6.36 20.05 9.09
C GLU A 206 5.04 20.45 9.78
N PHE A 207 4.97 20.20 11.09
CA PHE A 207 3.92 20.75 11.95
C PHE A 207 4.10 22.27 12.04
N ASP A 208 3.09 23.02 11.63
CA ASP A 208 3.11 24.49 11.65
C ASP A 208 1.77 24.99 12.21
N PRO A 209 1.66 25.15 13.53
CA PRO A 209 0.41 25.51 14.18
C PRO A 209 -0.10 26.91 13.80
N GLU A 210 0.81 27.84 13.48
CA GLU A 210 0.42 29.19 13.09
C GLU A 210 -0.25 29.19 11.71
N LYS A 211 0.40 28.55 10.72
CA LYS A 211 -0.20 28.41 9.38
C LYS A 211 -1.45 27.52 9.39
N ALA A 212 -1.46 26.46 10.21
CA ALA A 212 -2.65 25.64 10.37
C ALA A 212 -3.86 26.46 10.85
N ALA A 213 -3.66 27.28 11.90
CA ALA A 213 -4.70 28.17 12.42
C ALA A 213 -5.12 29.24 11.39
N GLU A 214 -4.18 29.80 10.62
CA GLU A 214 -4.47 30.76 9.55
C GLU A 214 -5.36 30.13 8.47
N HIS A 215 -5.00 28.94 7.96
CA HIS A 215 -5.77 28.20 6.98
C HIS A 215 -7.13 27.79 7.54
N TYR A 216 -7.21 27.33 8.79
CA TYR A 216 -8.48 26.99 9.43
C TYR A 216 -9.42 28.19 9.49
N LYS A 217 -8.90 29.35 9.87
CA LYS A 217 -9.69 30.60 9.85
C LYS A 217 -10.17 30.97 8.43
N LYS A 218 -9.29 30.85 7.41
CA LYS A 218 -9.64 31.13 6.01
C LYS A 218 -10.70 30.17 5.47
N SER A 219 -10.72 28.93 5.95
CA SER A 219 -11.73 27.95 5.54
C SER A 219 -13.14 28.35 5.91
N GLY A 220 -13.31 29.22 6.93
CA GLY A 220 -14.61 29.59 7.46
C GLY A 220 -15.31 28.46 8.21
N HIS A 221 -14.69 27.29 8.36
CA HIS A 221 -15.26 26.17 9.08
C HIS A 221 -15.33 26.45 10.59
N SER A 222 -16.37 25.94 11.22
CA SER A 222 -16.54 25.97 12.66
C SER A 222 -17.20 24.68 13.16
N GLY A 223 -16.82 24.24 14.34
CA GLY A 223 -17.31 23.01 14.95
C GLY A 223 -16.33 21.86 14.81
N ALA A 224 -16.69 20.72 15.41
CA ALA A 224 -15.85 19.52 15.39
C ALA A 224 -15.86 18.85 14.03
N ILE A 225 -14.73 18.26 13.64
CA ILE A 225 -14.52 17.51 12.41
C ILE A 225 -14.41 16.03 12.77
N ASP A 226 -15.27 15.19 12.21
CA ASP A 226 -15.22 13.75 12.48
C ASP A 226 -14.07 13.07 11.72
N LEU A 227 -13.21 12.35 12.47
CA LEU A 227 -12.22 11.43 11.95
C LEU A 227 -12.58 10.00 12.34
N HIS A 228 -12.97 9.20 11.35
CA HIS A 228 -13.41 7.81 11.54
C HIS A 228 -12.20 6.86 11.52
N VAL A 229 -11.99 6.09 12.59
CA VAL A 229 -10.83 5.21 12.78
C VAL A 229 -11.21 3.85 13.31
N ALA A 230 -10.50 2.82 12.88
CA ALA A 230 -10.54 1.48 13.47
C ALA A 230 -9.20 0.77 13.27
N ASP A 231 -8.86 -0.17 14.15
CA ASP A 231 -7.62 -0.98 14.00
C ASP A 231 -7.70 -1.94 12.80
N ALA A 232 -8.87 -2.07 12.15
CA ALA A 232 -9.01 -2.69 10.85
C ALA A 232 -8.27 -1.94 9.73
N ALA A 233 -8.13 -0.59 9.85
CA ALA A 233 -7.35 0.20 8.91
C ALA A 233 -5.85 -0.10 9.02
N PHE A 234 -5.33 -0.08 10.23
CA PHE A 234 -3.98 -0.53 10.60
C PHE A 234 -3.87 -0.58 12.13
N ALA A 235 -2.95 -1.39 12.64
CA ALA A 235 -2.73 -1.52 14.08
C ALA A 235 -2.33 -0.17 14.69
N GLY A 236 -3.10 0.32 15.66
CA GLY A 236 -2.90 1.61 16.31
C GLY A 236 -3.57 2.80 15.59
N ALA A 237 -4.47 2.56 14.62
CA ALA A 237 -5.17 3.64 13.92
C ALA A 237 -6.01 4.52 14.88
N VAL A 238 -6.61 3.93 15.92
CA VAL A 238 -7.35 4.66 16.94
C VAL A 238 -6.42 5.60 17.71
N ASP A 239 -5.26 5.11 18.13
CA ASP A 239 -4.25 5.89 18.85
C ASP A 239 -3.69 7.00 17.95
N ALA A 240 -3.46 6.71 16.67
CA ALA A 240 -3.03 7.69 15.67
C ALA A 240 -4.07 8.83 15.53
N GLY A 241 -5.35 8.49 15.47
CA GLY A 241 -6.44 9.48 15.44
C GLY A 241 -6.42 10.40 16.67
N GLN A 242 -6.18 9.85 17.87
CA GLN A 242 -6.07 10.66 19.10
C GLN A 242 -4.84 11.59 19.07
N LEU A 243 -3.69 11.13 18.57
CA LEU A 243 -2.51 11.97 18.42
C LEU A 243 -2.75 13.13 17.43
N ILE A 244 -3.44 12.83 16.31
CA ILE A 244 -3.84 13.85 15.33
C ILE A 244 -4.77 14.87 15.97
N ALA A 245 -5.80 14.43 16.70
CA ALA A 245 -6.73 15.33 17.39
C ALA A 245 -6.02 16.22 18.42
N ASN A 246 -5.08 15.64 19.18
CA ASN A 246 -4.30 16.40 20.17
C ASN A 246 -3.43 17.48 19.52
N SER A 247 -2.72 17.17 18.44
CA SER A 247 -1.89 18.17 17.74
C SER A 247 -2.75 19.23 17.04
N ALA A 248 -3.90 18.85 16.46
CA ALA A 248 -4.82 19.81 15.82
C ALA A 248 -5.45 20.79 16.82
N LYS A 249 -5.67 20.36 18.05
CA LYS A 249 -6.19 21.22 19.12
C LYS A 249 -5.26 22.38 19.43
N GLU A 250 -3.94 22.20 19.32
CA GLU A 250 -2.96 23.29 19.47
C GLU A 250 -3.11 24.37 18.38
N CYS A 251 -3.70 23.98 17.22
CA CYS A 251 -3.99 24.88 16.11
C CYS A 251 -5.42 25.49 16.18
N GLY A 252 -6.15 25.24 17.27
CA GLY A 252 -7.55 25.67 17.41
C GLY A 252 -8.54 24.85 16.58
N ILE A 253 -8.16 23.66 16.10
CA ILE A 253 -9.01 22.76 15.32
C ILE A 253 -9.53 21.67 16.23
N ASP A 254 -10.85 21.50 16.29
CA ASP A 254 -11.51 20.46 17.07
C ASP A 254 -11.78 19.22 16.19
N ILE A 255 -11.20 18.08 16.57
CA ILE A 255 -11.37 16.80 15.86
C ILE A 255 -12.06 15.81 16.79
N ASN A 256 -13.22 15.32 16.37
CA ASN A 256 -13.93 14.24 17.03
C ASN A 256 -13.46 12.89 16.47
N VAL A 257 -12.74 12.12 17.26
CA VAL A 257 -12.25 10.80 16.85
C VAL A 257 -13.36 9.77 17.03
N VAL A 258 -13.98 9.35 15.93
CA VAL A 258 -15.06 8.36 15.90
C VAL A 258 -14.43 6.96 15.75
N ARG A 259 -14.47 6.19 16.83
CA ARG A 259 -14.04 4.79 16.79
C ARG A 259 -15.11 3.93 16.13
N GLU A 260 -14.76 3.34 15.00
CA GLU A 260 -15.64 2.46 14.24
C GLU A 260 -15.40 0.97 14.59
N PRO A 261 -16.41 0.11 14.41
CA PRO A 261 -16.20 -1.33 14.46
C PRO A 261 -15.22 -1.82 13.39
N SER A 262 -14.37 -2.79 13.71
CA SER A 262 -13.51 -3.41 12.71
C SER A 262 -14.28 -4.23 11.69
N ASP A 263 -15.37 -4.87 12.10
CA ASP A 263 -16.29 -5.55 11.21
C ASP A 263 -17.06 -4.54 10.34
N GLY A 264 -17.08 -4.78 9.04
CA GLY A 264 -17.71 -3.89 8.06
C GLY A 264 -16.97 -2.56 7.81
N TYR A 265 -15.79 -2.33 8.36
CA TYR A 265 -15.03 -1.08 8.20
C TYR A 265 -14.83 -0.72 6.72
N TRP A 266 -14.36 -1.66 5.92
CA TRP A 266 -14.06 -1.45 4.50
C TRP A 266 -15.30 -1.19 3.64
N SER A 267 -16.46 -1.71 4.01
CA SER A 267 -17.72 -1.51 3.27
C SER A 267 -18.48 -0.28 3.71
N ASN A 268 -18.37 0.13 4.98
CA ASN A 268 -19.24 1.15 5.57
C ASN A 268 -18.53 2.46 5.92
N VAL A 269 -17.19 2.43 6.06
CA VAL A 269 -16.39 3.58 6.51
C VAL A 269 -15.43 4.05 5.43
N TRP A 270 -14.46 3.19 5.04
CA TRP A 270 -13.48 3.56 4.02
C TRP A 270 -14.18 3.89 2.69
N ASN A 271 -13.76 4.98 2.05
CA ASN A 271 -14.31 5.48 0.81
C ASN A 271 -15.84 5.79 0.87
N LYS A 272 -16.39 5.97 2.08
CA LYS A 272 -17.78 6.35 2.35
C LYS A 272 -17.89 7.56 3.26
N LYS A 273 -17.12 7.59 4.35
CA LYS A 273 -17.07 8.71 5.29
C LYS A 273 -16.17 9.82 4.76
N GLY A 274 -16.41 11.05 5.17
CA GLY A 274 -15.69 12.21 4.68
C GLY A 274 -14.19 12.21 5.02
N TRP A 275 -13.83 11.64 6.19
CA TRP A 275 -12.44 11.52 6.62
C TRP A 275 -12.26 10.25 7.45
N SER A 276 -11.35 9.37 7.03
CA SER A 276 -11.18 8.09 7.68
C SER A 276 -9.73 7.61 7.62
N ALA A 277 -9.35 6.67 8.50
CA ALA A 277 -8.08 6.00 8.43
C ALA A 277 -8.07 4.93 7.31
N CYS A 278 -6.92 4.76 6.67
CA CYS A 278 -6.72 3.73 5.64
C CYS A 278 -5.26 3.26 5.60
N TYR A 279 -5.02 2.10 5.02
CA TYR A 279 -3.69 1.67 4.60
C TYR A 279 -3.68 1.36 3.11
N TRP A 280 -2.52 1.53 2.50
CA TRP A 280 -2.26 1.07 1.15
C TRP A 280 -1.04 0.17 1.14
N GLY A 281 -1.22 -1.06 0.67
CA GLY A 281 -0.10 -1.88 0.23
C GLY A 281 0.60 -1.18 -0.92
N GLY A 282 1.91 -1.25 -0.95
CA GLY A 282 2.67 -0.59 -2.00
C GLY A 282 2.45 -1.17 -3.39
N ARG A 283 2.91 -0.43 -4.37
CA ARG A 283 2.97 -0.87 -5.76
C ARG A 283 4.40 -0.75 -6.26
N PRO A 284 4.83 -1.65 -7.17
CA PRO A 284 6.19 -1.65 -7.71
C PRO A 284 6.56 -0.36 -8.43
N THR A 285 5.60 0.29 -9.07
CA THR A 285 5.82 1.52 -9.83
C THR A 285 4.91 2.65 -9.36
N GLU A 286 5.34 3.88 -9.61
CA GLU A 286 4.57 5.09 -9.31
C GLU A 286 3.27 5.12 -10.10
N ASP A 287 3.33 4.82 -11.41
CA ASP A 287 2.14 4.74 -12.26
C ASP A 287 1.09 3.81 -11.68
N TRP A 288 1.51 2.64 -11.23
CA TRP A 288 0.57 1.67 -10.69
C TRP A 288 -0.09 2.16 -9.40
N MET A 289 0.67 2.79 -8.50
CA MET A 289 0.10 3.36 -7.28
C MET A 289 -0.87 4.51 -7.60
N PHE A 290 -0.48 5.40 -8.50
CA PHE A 290 -1.32 6.51 -8.92
C PHE A 290 -2.59 6.04 -9.63
N SER A 291 -2.47 5.07 -10.53
CA SER A 291 -3.61 4.49 -11.25
C SER A 291 -4.56 3.73 -10.34
N ALA A 292 -4.05 3.10 -9.27
CA ALA A 292 -4.88 2.37 -8.33
C ALA A 292 -5.74 3.28 -7.44
N ALA A 293 -5.20 4.42 -6.99
CA ALA A 293 -5.81 5.17 -5.89
C ALA A 293 -6.01 6.68 -6.14
N TYR A 294 -5.39 7.28 -7.18
CA TYR A 294 -5.33 8.74 -7.31
C TYR A 294 -5.88 9.29 -8.63
N VAL A 295 -5.87 8.51 -9.72
CA VAL A 295 -6.48 8.96 -10.98
C VAL A 295 -8.00 9.11 -10.83
N LYS A 296 -8.58 10.06 -11.57
CA LYS A 296 -9.98 10.45 -11.39
C LYS A 296 -11.01 9.33 -11.61
N ASP A 297 -10.71 8.39 -12.52
CA ASP A 297 -11.65 7.35 -12.95
C ASP A 297 -11.55 6.03 -12.16
N THR A 298 -10.63 5.93 -11.17
CA THR A 298 -10.55 4.76 -10.33
C THR A 298 -11.59 4.77 -9.21
N GLU A 299 -12.23 3.63 -8.99
CA GLU A 299 -13.18 3.45 -7.89
C GLU A 299 -12.52 3.61 -6.51
N TRP A 300 -11.22 3.37 -6.42
CA TRP A 300 -10.45 3.45 -5.19
C TRP A 300 -9.82 4.82 -4.93
N ASN A 301 -10.23 5.86 -5.69
CA ASN A 301 -9.88 7.22 -5.34
C ASN A 301 -10.64 7.65 -4.08
N ASP A 302 -10.09 7.27 -2.94
CA ASP A 302 -10.70 7.43 -1.61
C ASP A 302 -10.72 8.89 -1.12
N THR A 303 -10.09 9.78 -1.86
CA THR A 303 -10.18 11.23 -1.65
C THR A 303 -11.21 11.91 -2.55
N ALA A 304 -11.76 11.23 -3.55
CA ALA A 304 -12.61 11.81 -4.58
C ALA A 304 -12.00 13.08 -5.24
N TRP A 305 -10.66 13.14 -5.33
CA TRP A 305 -9.93 14.24 -5.92
C TRP A 305 -9.95 14.12 -7.45
N ARG A 306 -10.92 14.82 -8.10
CA ARG A 306 -11.25 14.59 -9.51
C ARG A 306 -11.35 15.85 -10.34
N ASP A 307 -11.92 16.92 -9.77
CA ASP A 307 -12.44 18.07 -10.53
C ASP A 307 -11.64 19.36 -10.32
N THR A 308 -10.54 19.32 -9.54
CA THR A 308 -9.65 20.47 -9.41
C THR A 308 -8.72 20.58 -10.62
N GLU A 309 -8.20 21.78 -10.89
CA GLU A 309 -7.18 21.99 -11.92
C GLU A 309 -5.95 21.11 -11.67
N ALA A 310 -5.54 20.99 -10.40
CA ALA A 310 -4.43 20.14 -9.97
C ALA A 310 -4.71 18.66 -10.25
N ALA A 311 -5.94 18.18 -10.00
CA ALA A 311 -6.33 16.80 -10.29
C ALA A 311 -6.30 16.51 -11.80
N ASN A 312 -6.79 17.42 -12.62
CA ASN A 312 -6.73 17.28 -14.08
C ASN A 312 -5.27 17.24 -14.57
N ARG A 313 -4.43 18.17 -14.09
CA ARG A 313 -3.00 18.19 -14.42
C ARG A 313 -2.29 16.89 -13.99
N PHE A 314 -2.61 16.39 -12.80
CA PHE A 314 -2.10 15.11 -12.30
C PHE A 314 -2.46 13.95 -13.23
N ASN A 315 -3.71 13.85 -13.68
CA ASN A 315 -4.15 12.79 -14.59
C ASN A 315 -3.40 12.87 -15.93
N ASP A 316 -3.22 14.06 -16.50
CA ASP A 316 -2.46 14.27 -17.73
C ASP A 316 -1.00 13.82 -17.59
N ILE A 317 -0.38 14.12 -16.44
CA ILE A 317 0.99 13.69 -16.14
C ILE A 317 1.07 12.17 -16.06
N VAL A 318 0.19 11.51 -15.34
CA VAL A 318 0.23 10.05 -15.16
C VAL A 318 0.09 9.36 -16.52
N VAL A 319 -0.84 9.78 -17.36
CA VAL A 319 -1.03 9.22 -18.70
C VAL A 319 0.19 9.44 -19.58
N THR A 320 0.78 10.64 -19.55
CA THR A 320 1.94 10.99 -20.38
C THR A 320 3.21 10.25 -19.90
N ALA A 321 3.45 10.22 -18.58
CA ALA A 321 4.61 9.57 -17.99
C ALA A 321 4.62 8.05 -18.23
N ARG A 322 3.46 7.43 -18.38
CA ARG A 322 3.31 6.02 -18.74
C ARG A 322 3.99 5.68 -20.07
N ALA A 323 3.91 6.57 -21.04
CA ALA A 323 4.48 6.39 -22.37
C ALA A 323 5.95 6.84 -22.48
N GLU A 324 6.46 7.60 -21.51
CA GLU A 324 7.81 8.15 -21.52
C GLU A 324 8.84 7.09 -21.13
N ILE A 325 9.86 6.88 -21.95
CA ILE A 325 10.94 5.91 -21.72
C ILE A 325 12.21 6.56 -21.14
N ASN A 326 12.31 7.88 -21.20
CA ASN A 326 13.45 8.60 -20.62
C ASN A 326 13.23 8.78 -19.11
N ASP A 327 14.05 8.15 -18.30
CA ASP A 327 13.94 8.15 -16.84
C ASP A 327 14.05 9.54 -16.21
N ASP A 328 14.88 10.43 -16.74
CA ASP A 328 15.03 11.77 -16.17
C ASP A 328 13.79 12.63 -16.44
N VAL A 329 13.18 12.48 -17.60
CA VAL A 329 11.90 13.12 -17.94
C VAL A 329 10.78 12.56 -17.06
N ARG A 330 10.66 11.22 -16.95
CA ARG A 330 9.69 10.56 -16.05
C ARG A 330 9.85 10.99 -14.60
N ARG A 331 11.09 11.11 -14.12
CA ARG A 331 11.38 11.58 -12.77
C ARG A 331 10.83 12.98 -12.52
N GLY A 332 10.98 13.88 -13.49
CA GLY A 332 10.39 15.22 -13.43
C GLY A 332 8.88 15.18 -13.38
N MET A 333 8.26 14.38 -14.27
CA MET A 333 6.81 14.21 -14.31
C MET A 333 6.25 13.65 -13.00
N TYR A 334 6.83 12.57 -12.48
CA TYR A 334 6.36 11.97 -11.24
C TYR A 334 6.66 12.82 -10.00
N ALA A 335 7.71 13.65 -10.02
CA ALA A 335 7.94 14.62 -8.96
C ALA A 335 6.86 15.72 -8.97
N GLU A 336 6.43 16.19 -10.14
CA GLU A 336 5.29 17.11 -10.27
C GLU A 336 4.00 16.44 -9.77
N ALA A 337 3.72 15.20 -10.15
CA ALA A 337 2.54 14.45 -9.71
C ALA A 337 2.49 14.34 -8.17
N GLN A 338 3.60 13.98 -7.53
CA GLN A 338 3.71 13.93 -6.07
C GLN A 338 3.47 15.30 -5.43
N THR A 339 4.00 16.36 -6.04
CA THR A 339 3.81 17.75 -5.59
C THR A 339 2.35 18.17 -5.65
N LEU A 340 1.62 17.80 -6.71
CA LEU A 340 0.19 18.09 -6.85
C LEU A 340 -0.64 17.41 -5.77
N ILE A 341 -0.39 16.11 -5.50
CA ILE A 341 -1.07 15.39 -4.40
C ILE A 341 -0.75 16.05 -3.05
N HIS A 342 0.53 16.34 -2.80
CA HIS A 342 1.00 16.97 -1.56
C HIS A 342 0.28 18.31 -1.32
N ASN A 343 0.17 19.15 -2.34
CA ASN A 343 -0.36 20.51 -2.21
C ASN A 343 -1.90 20.56 -2.25
N ASP A 344 -2.55 19.85 -3.17
CA ASP A 344 -4.00 19.98 -3.40
C ASP A 344 -4.80 18.71 -3.06
N GLY A 345 -4.19 17.52 -3.16
CA GLY A 345 -4.89 16.26 -2.92
C GLY A 345 -5.50 16.14 -1.52
N GLY A 346 -6.54 15.32 -1.39
CA GLY A 346 -7.21 15.04 -0.13
C GLY A 346 -6.44 14.12 0.82
N THR A 347 -5.34 13.54 0.37
CA THR A 347 -4.58 12.57 1.16
C THR A 347 -3.73 13.26 2.23
N ILE A 348 -3.88 12.80 3.48
CA ILE A 348 -2.88 12.94 4.53
C ILE A 348 -2.15 11.60 4.61
N CYS A 349 -0.87 11.57 4.24
CA CYS A 349 0.01 10.40 4.34
C CYS A 349 1.16 10.73 5.30
N PRO A 350 1.00 10.50 6.61
CA PRO A 350 1.98 10.92 7.59
C PRO A 350 3.16 9.96 7.73
N MET A 351 3.01 8.69 7.34
CA MET A 351 4.00 7.66 7.62
C MET A 351 3.95 6.49 6.64
N PHE A 352 5.13 5.94 6.38
CA PHE A 352 5.34 4.65 5.71
C PHE A 352 5.74 3.61 6.77
N ALA A 353 5.10 2.45 6.77
CA ALA A 353 5.40 1.38 7.70
C ALA A 353 6.36 0.36 7.08
N ASN A 354 7.29 -0.17 7.88
CA ASN A 354 8.14 -1.26 7.45
C ASN A 354 7.38 -2.60 7.49
N TYR A 355 7.74 -3.52 6.61
CA TYR A 355 7.34 -4.91 6.72
C TYR A 355 8.20 -5.60 7.76
N ILE A 356 7.58 -6.20 8.77
CA ILE A 356 8.27 -6.84 9.88
C ILE A 356 7.88 -8.31 9.92
N MET A 357 8.87 -9.17 9.76
CA MET A 357 8.73 -10.63 9.78
C MET A 357 9.56 -11.22 10.89
N GLY A 358 9.11 -12.35 11.42
CA GLY A 358 9.89 -13.17 12.35
C GLY A 358 10.31 -14.47 11.69
N LEU A 359 11.58 -14.84 11.85
CA LEU A 359 12.14 -16.06 11.32
C LEU A 359 12.81 -16.86 12.43
N ASN A 360 12.66 -18.18 12.40
CA ASN A 360 13.54 -19.05 13.14
C ASN A 360 14.98 -18.84 12.65
N LYS A 361 15.96 -18.77 13.55
CA LYS A 361 17.39 -18.55 13.18
C LYS A 361 17.97 -19.62 12.25
N LYS A 362 17.34 -20.80 12.18
CA LYS A 362 17.70 -21.85 11.21
C LYS A 362 17.38 -21.47 9.77
N VAL A 363 16.39 -20.58 9.55
CA VAL A 363 15.98 -20.14 8.24
C VAL A 363 16.90 -19.02 7.79
N THR A 364 17.52 -19.17 6.64
CA THR A 364 18.33 -18.14 6.00
C THR A 364 17.71 -17.70 4.68
N HIS A 365 18.08 -16.53 4.21
CA HIS A 365 17.63 -15.99 2.93
C HIS A 365 18.80 -15.23 2.25
N LYS A 366 18.64 -14.92 0.98
CA LYS A 366 19.56 -14.00 0.26
C LYS A 366 19.51 -12.60 0.91
N ASP A 367 20.58 -11.81 0.74
CA ASP A 367 20.76 -10.51 1.43
C ASP A 367 19.66 -9.47 1.15
N LYS A 368 18.98 -9.58 0.02
CA LYS A 368 17.89 -8.68 -0.35
C LYS A 368 16.59 -9.42 -0.42
N ILE A 369 15.61 -8.97 0.35
CA ILE A 369 14.22 -9.39 0.27
C ILE A 369 13.42 -8.21 -0.25
N ALA A 370 12.61 -8.44 -1.28
CA ALA A 370 11.66 -7.46 -1.75
C ALA A 370 10.52 -7.29 -0.73
N ALA A 371 10.16 -6.05 -0.44
CA ALA A 371 9.04 -5.69 0.42
C ALA A 371 7.92 -5.07 -0.43
N ASN A 372 7.33 -5.89 -1.30
CA ASN A 372 6.26 -5.47 -2.21
C ASN A 372 5.01 -6.31 -1.95
N TRP A 373 4.33 -6.02 -0.89
CA TRP A 373 3.08 -6.69 -0.54
C TRP A 373 1.93 -5.71 -0.55
#